data_3da0f0afb0950aeed570de20060f00af
#
_entry.id   3da0f0afb0950aeed570de20060f00af
#
_cell.length_a   1.000
_cell.length_b   1.000
_cell.length_c   1.000
_cell.angle_alpha   90.00
_cell.angle_beta   90.00
_cell.angle_gamma   90.00
#
_symmetry.space_group_name_H-M   'P 1'
#
loop_
_entity.id
_entity.type
_entity.pdbx_description
1 polymer ?
#
loop_
_entity_poly.entity_id
_entity_poly.type
_entity_poly.pdbx_seq_one_letter_code
_entity_poly.pdbx_strand_id
1 'polypeptide(L)'
;CIRDRLAMVPKTFLPNYNEFYEARHFASGENLSTYVTLKNGQQVSVDTDFIFSCKQLPKLKIAVELCEDLWTPNPPSIRHAMSGATVIVNLSASDEVTGKAIYRRELVSGQSARLICGYIYASAGDGESTQDVVYSGHNLICENGNVLAESKRFTNETIYSEFDVERIETERRRMTTFVVEDDHRWAEFDLEVKDTTLSRYVNPAPFVPADKTDRDRRCDEILMIQAMGLKKRLEHTNCKTAVIGISGGLDSTLALLVTVRAFDLLGKDHKDIAAVTMPGFGTTDRTYDNAVNLIKCLGATFIEVDIKDAVNIHFRDIGQDPSVHDVTYENGQARERTQILMDIANKENGMVIGTGDLSELALGWATYNGDHMSMYAVNASVPKTLVRHLVKYYADTCGSDLLESTLLDVLDTPVSPELLPPENGKISQKTEDLVGPYELHDFFLYNMLRCGYACLLYTSPSPRD
;
A
#
# COMPACT_ATOMS: atom_id res chain seq x y z
N CYS A 1 -33.31 -0.45 -24.36
CA CYS A 1 -34.48 0.45 -24.47
C CYS A 1 -34.70 1.18 -23.16
N ILE A 2 -34.87 2.50 -23.17
CA ILE A 2 -34.98 3.36 -21.97
C ILE A 2 -36.24 3.02 -21.12
N ARG A 3 -37.10 2.16 -21.58
CA ARG A 3 -38.38 1.82 -20.91
C ARG A 3 -38.49 0.37 -20.46
N ASP A 4 -37.51 -0.45 -20.72
CA ASP A 4 -37.53 -1.84 -20.28
C ASP A 4 -37.19 -1.92 -18.79
N ARG A 5 -37.93 -2.73 -18.07
CA ARG A 5 -37.65 -3.03 -16.68
C ARG A 5 -37.04 -4.43 -16.62
N LEU A 6 -35.83 -4.50 -16.07
CA LEU A 6 -35.10 -5.78 -15.99
C LEU A 6 -35.63 -6.62 -14.83
N ALA A 7 -35.84 -6.00 -13.68
CA ALA A 7 -36.42 -6.61 -12.49
C ALA A 7 -37.00 -5.53 -11.56
N MET A 8 -37.68 -5.96 -10.52
CA MET A 8 -38.09 -5.15 -9.37
C MET A 8 -37.50 -5.76 -8.12
N VAL A 9 -36.78 -4.96 -7.34
CA VAL A 9 -36.19 -5.37 -6.07
C VAL A 9 -37.03 -4.77 -4.93
N PRO A 10 -37.76 -5.60 -4.16
CA PRO A 10 -38.48 -5.10 -3.00
C PRO A 10 -37.55 -4.91 -1.80
N LYS A 11 -37.98 -4.06 -0.85
CA LYS A 11 -37.29 -3.87 0.42
C LYS A 11 -37.46 -5.08 1.31
N THR A 12 -36.35 -5.58 1.88
CA THR A 12 -36.36 -6.75 2.75
C THR A 12 -36.76 -6.40 4.17
N PHE A 13 -36.15 -5.39 4.76
CA PHE A 13 -36.38 -5.00 6.15
C PHE A 13 -37.16 -3.69 6.24
N LEU A 14 -38.28 -3.71 6.93
CA LEU A 14 -39.13 -2.55 7.15
C LEU A 14 -38.90 -1.98 8.54
N PRO A 15 -38.38 -0.75 8.69
CA PRO A 15 -38.23 -0.14 10.00
C PRO A 15 -39.61 0.16 10.60
N ASN A 16 -39.82 -0.25 11.83
CA ASN A 16 -41.06 -0.05 12.58
C ASN A 16 -40.76 0.23 14.05
N TYR A 17 -39.90 1.23 14.26
CA TYR A 17 -39.41 1.68 15.56
C TYR A 17 -39.09 3.18 15.50
N ASN A 18 -39.08 3.85 16.66
CA ASN A 18 -38.90 5.31 16.81
C ASN A 18 -39.84 6.07 15.89
N GLU A 19 -39.29 6.92 14.99
CA GLU A 19 -40.00 7.71 13.98
C GLU A 19 -40.54 6.89 12.80
N PHE A 20 -40.12 5.64 12.65
CA PHE A 20 -40.48 4.81 11.51
C PHE A 20 -41.68 3.91 11.81
N TYR A 21 -42.61 3.80 10.84
CA TYR A 21 -43.83 2.98 10.93
C TYR A 21 -44.17 2.32 9.57
N GLU A 22 -43.17 1.91 8.79
CA GLU A 22 -43.36 1.37 7.45
C GLU A 22 -44.23 0.09 7.42
N ALA A 23 -44.14 -0.76 8.44
CA ALA A 23 -44.92 -1.96 8.54
C ALA A 23 -46.46 -1.72 8.60
N ARG A 24 -46.92 -0.49 8.81
CA ARG A 24 -48.33 -0.11 8.72
C ARG A 24 -48.82 -0.04 7.27
N HIS A 25 -47.91 0.23 6.34
CA HIS A 25 -48.24 0.55 4.95
C HIS A 25 -47.73 -0.48 3.95
N PHE A 26 -46.65 -1.20 4.31
CA PHE A 26 -45.93 -2.09 3.42
C PHE A 26 -45.77 -3.50 4.04
N ALA A 27 -45.64 -4.48 3.18
CA ALA A 27 -45.19 -5.83 3.54
C ALA A 27 -43.72 -6.02 3.14
N SER A 28 -43.00 -6.79 3.94
CA SER A 28 -41.62 -7.19 3.62
C SER A 28 -41.53 -7.91 2.29
N GLY A 29 -40.49 -7.63 1.54
CA GLY A 29 -40.11 -8.40 0.35
C GLY A 29 -39.31 -9.66 0.64
N GLU A 30 -39.05 -9.97 1.90
CA GLU A 30 -38.31 -11.17 2.30
C GLU A 30 -38.94 -12.43 1.73
N ASN A 31 -38.16 -13.26 1.08
CA ASN A 31 -38.60 -14.49 0.41
C ASN A 31 -39.66 -14.29 -0.72
N LEU A 32 -39.87 -13.05 -1.18
CA LEU A 32 -40.76 -12.80 -2.30
C LEU A 32 -40.04 -13.11 -3.62
N SER A 33 -40.59 -14.09 -4.35
CA SER A 33 -40.13 -14.46 -5.69
C SER A 33 -41.35 -14.67 -6.59
N THR A 34 -41.62 -13.68 -7.46
CA THR A 34 -42.83 -13.66 -8.29
C THR A 34 -42.63 -12.87 -9.57
N TYR A 35 -43.68 -12.69 -10.36
CA TYR A 35 -43.70 -11.85 -11.56
C TYR A 35 -44.88 -10.89 -11.51
N VAL A 36 -44.66 -9.69 -12.01
CA VAL A 36 -45.66 -8.65 -12.19
C VAL A 36 -45.82 -8.34 -13.65
N THR A 37 -47.06 -8.34 -14.13
CA THR A 37 -47.37 -7.91 -15.51
C THR A 37 -47.65 -6.40 -15.50
N LEU A 38 -46.83 -5.65 -16.20
CA LEU A 38 -46.99 -4.22 -16.34
C LEU A 38 -48.13 -3.88 -17.32
N LYS A 39 -48.61 -2.62 -17.28
CA LYS A 39 -49.69 -2.15 -18.17
C LYS A 39 -49.36 -2.28 -19.68
N ASN A 40 -48.07 -2.29 -20.03
CA ASN A 40 -47.60 -2.52 -21.41
C ASN A 40 -47.52 -4.01 -21.80
N GLY A 41 -47.92 -4.92 -20.92
CA GLY A 41 -47.85 -6.37 -21.13
C GLY A 41 -46.51 -7.02 -20.80
N GLN A 42 -45.49 -6.24 -20.41
CA GLN A 42 -44.21 -6.78 -20.01
C GLN A 42 -44.33 -7.52 -18.67
N GLN A 43 -43.83 -8.76 -18.63
CA GLN A 43 -43.64 -9.48 -17.37
C GLN A 43 -42.28 -9.10 -16.78
N VAL A 44 -42.28 -8.71 -15.52
CA VAL A 44 -41.08 -8.30 -14.78
C VAL A 44 -40.95 -9.15 -13.53
N SER A 45 -39.79 -9.73 -13.33
CA SER A 45 -39.49 -10.52 -12.13
C SER A 45 -39.39 -9.61 -10.92
N VAL A 46 -39.93 -10.08 -9.79
CA VAL A 46 -39.83 -9.38 -8.47
C VAL A 46 -39.16 -10.33 -7.51
N ASP A 47 -38.01 -9.96 -7.02
CA ASP A 47 -37.19 -10.78 -6.12
C ASP A 47 -36.17 -9.88 -5.38
N THR A 48 -35.76 -10.25 -4.18
CA THR A 48 -34.69 -9.55 -3.44
C THR A 48 -33.30 -9.91 -3.96
N ASP A 49 -33.14 -11.09 -4.54
CA ASP A 49 -31.87 -11.70 -4.86
C ASP A 49 -31.56 -11.61 -6.36
N PHE A 50 -31.39 -10.37 -6.84
CA PHE A 50 -30.99 -10.08 -8.23
C PHE A 50 -29.59 -9.50 -8.36
N ILE A 51 -28.83 -10.01 -9.35
CA ILE A 51 -27.61 -9.40 -9.84
C ILE A 51 -27.81 -8.97 -11.29
N PHE A 52 -27.53 -7.69 -11.56
CA PHE A 52 -27.56 -7.10 -12.89
C PHE A 52 -26.15 -7.11 -13.47
N SER A 53 -25.90 -7.93 -14.49
CA SER A 53 -24.59 -8.11 -15.11
C SER A 53 -24.49 -7.33 -16.41
N CYS A 54 -23.43 -6.54 -16.56
CA CYS A 54 -23.14 -5.83 -17.80
C CYS A 54 -22.46 -6.76 -18.80
N LYS A 55 -23.04 -6.90 -20.04
CA LYS A 55 -22.47 -7.76 -21.07
C LYS A 55 -21.12 -7.30 -21.58
N GLN A 56 -20.93 -6.00 -21.75
CA GLN A 56 -19.71 -5.40 -22.28
C GLN A 56 -18.60 -5.28 -21.22
N LEU A 57 -18.99 -5.21 -19.94
CA LEU A 57 -18.09 -5.15 -18.79
C LEU A 57 -18.46 -6.27 -17.80
N PRO A 58 -18.05 -7.54 -18.02
CA PRO A 58 -18.52 -8.70 -17.24
C PRO A 58 -18.18 -8.62 -15.74
N LYS A 59 -17.20 -7.78 -15.36
CA LYS A 59 -16.85 -7.51 -13.96
C LYS A 59 -17.77 -6.48 -13.30
N LEU A 60 -18.56 -5.73 -14.07
CA LEU A 60 -19.57 -4.83 -13.54
C LEU A 60 -20.86 -5.61 -13.26
N LYS A 61 -21.08 -5.94 -12.02
CA LYS A 61 -22.22 -6.70 -11.50
C LYS A 61 -22.86 -5.89 -10.38
N ILE A 62 -24.08 -5.45 -10.60
CA ILE A 62 -24.79 -4.53 -9.71
C ILE A 62 -25.85 -5.29 -8.94
N ALA A 63 -25.96 -5.08 -7.63
CA ALA A 63 -27.09 -5.50 -6.83
C ALA A 63 -27.68 -4.31 -6.06
N VAL A 64 -28.94 -4.44 -5.65
CA VAL A 64 -29.71 -3.35 -5.05
C VAL A 64 -30.23 -3.77 -3.69
N GLU A 65 -30.10 -2.89 -2.71
CA GLU A 65 -30.80 -2.97 -1.44
C GLU A 65 -31.43 -1.61 -1.11
N LEU A 66 -32.37 -1.54 -0.17
CA LEU A 66 -33.15 -0.35 0.06
C LEU A 66 -33.08 0.10 1.53
N CYS A 67 -32.54 1.30 1.73
CA CYS A 67 -32.60 2.06 2.98
C CYS A 67 -32.23 1.22 4.22
N GLU A 68 -33.24 0.78 4.99
CA GLU A 68 -33.10 -0.01 6.22
C GLU A 68 -32.29 -1.29 6.03
N ASP A 69 -32.31 -1.86 4.84
CA ASP A 69 -31.57 -3.10 4.54
C ASP A 69 -30.09 -3.00 4.95
N LEU A 70 -29.47 -1.82 4.76
CA LEU A 70 -28.09 -1.57 5.20
C LEU A 70 -27.92 -1.51 6.72
N TRP A 71 -28.95 -1.04 7.45
CA TRP A 71 -28.82 -0.75 8.88
C TRP A 71 -29.01 -1.97 9.77
N THR A 72 -29.46 -3.08 9.20
CA THR A 72 -29.66 -4.35 9.90
C THR A 72 -28.33 -5.04 10.21
N PRO A 73 -28.28 -5.93 11.22
CA PRO A 73 -27.06 -6.71 11.52
C PRO A 73 -26.62 -7.63 10.39
N ASN A 74 -27.54 -8.08 9.52
CA ASN A 74 -27.26 -8.92 8.36
C ASN A 74 -27.90 -8.33 7.10
N PRO A 75 -27.29 -7.29 6.51
CA PRO A 75 -27.81 -6.64 5.32
C PRO A 75 -27.77 -7.55 4.08
N PRO A 76 -28.77 -7.44 3.15
CA PRO A 76 -28.79 -8.22 1.90
C PRO A 76 -27.53 -8.08 1.07
N SER A 77 -26.85 -6.94 1.12
CA SER A 77 -25.58 -6.70 0.43
C SER A 77 -24.50 -7.73 0.73
N ILE A 78 -24.54 -8.41 1.89
CA ILE A 78 -23.60 -9.49 2.22
C ILE A 78 -23.80 -10.64 1.22
N ARG A 79 -25.04 -11.16 1.08
CA ARG A 79 -25.36 -12.22 0.13
C ARG A 79 -25.13 -11.79 -1.31
N HIS A 80 -25.49 -10.55 -1.64
CA HIS A 80 -25.25 -9.99 -2.97
C HIS A 80 -23.77 -10.01 -3.35
N ALA A 81 -22.89 -9.58 -2.45
CA ALA A 81 -21.46 -9.59 -2.69
C ALA A 81 -20.89 -11.01 -2.79
N MET A 82 -21.35 -11.92 -1.91
CA MET A 82 -20.95 -13.33 -1.95
C MET A 82 -21.44 -14.04 -3.22
N SER A 83 -22.57 -13.62 -3.78
CA SER A 83 -23.08 -14.10 -5.08
C SER A 83 -22.45 -13.40 -6.28
N GLY A 84 -21.47 -12.52 -6.06
CA GLY A 84 -20.62 -11.94 -7.09
C GLY A 84 -20.88 -10.49 -7.46
N ALA A 85 -21.82 -9.78 -6.82
CA ALA A 85 -22.03 -8.36 -7.08
C ALA A 85 -20.78 -7.55 -6.71
N THR A 86 -20.28 -6.74 -7.65
CA THR A 86 -19.12 -5.87 -7.46
C THR A 86 -19.50 -4.45 -7.05
N VAL A 87 -20.74 -4.06 -7.34
CA VAL A 87 -21.30 -2.76 -6.96
C VAL A 87 -22.65 -2.97 -6.29
N ILE A 88 -22.81 -2.39 -5.11
CA ILE A 88 -24.09 -2.34 -4.38
C ILE A 88 -24.67 -0.94 -4.50
N VAL A 89 -25.97 -0.85 -4.77
CA VAL A 89 -26.70 0.42 -4.83
C VAL A 89 -27.79 0.40 -3.76
N ASN A 90 -27.77 1.39 -2.87
CA ASN A 90 -28.79 1.58 -1.84
C ASN A 90 -29.59 2.85 -2.11
N LEU A 91 -30.88 2.69 -2.32
CA LEU A 91 -31.85 3.75 -2.48
C LEU A 91 -32.50 4.03 -1.13
N SER A 92 -32.23 5.18 -0.54
CA SER A 92 -32.57 5.50 0.84
C SER A 92 -33.49 6.71 0.97
N ALA A 93 -34.38 6.66 1.94
CA ALA A 93 -35.06 7.82 2.51
C ALA A 93 -34.78 7.83 4.02
N SER A 94 -33.50 7.98 4.36
CA SER A 94 -33.03 8.03 5.74
C SER A 94 -33.13 9.47 6.25
N ASP A 95 -33.87 9.64 7.33
CA ASP A 95 -33.99 10.93 8.01
C ASP A 95 -32.67 11.42 8.56
N GLU A 96 -32.60 12.70 8.89
CA GLU A 96 -31.41 13.33 9.44
C GLU A 96 -31.64 13.70 10.91
N VAL A 97 -30.81 13.15 11.78
CA VAL A 97 -30.69 13.55 13.18
C VAL A 97 -29.24 13.88 13.51
N THR A 98 -29.03 14.65 14.60
CA THR A 98 -27.68 15.07 14.99
C THR A 98 -26.75 13.87 15.19
N GLY A 99 -25.61 13.88 14.50
CA GLY A 99 -24.60 12.81 14.56
C GLY A 99 -24.82 11.65 13.58
N LYS A 100 -26.01 11.44 13.03
CA LYS A 100 -26.32 10.32 12.13
C LYS A 100 -25.49 10.33 10.84
N ALA A 101 -25.12 11.50 10.34
CA ALA A 101 -24.31 11.63 9.13
C ALA A 101 -22.93 10.97 9.28
N ILE A 102 -22.28 11.11 10.44
CA ILE A 102 -20.97 10.46 10.72
C ILE A 102 -21.17 8.96 10.73
N TYR A 103 -22.15 8.47 11.49
CA TYR A 103 -22.46 7.04 11.57
C TYR A 103 -22.81 6.44 10.20
N ARG A 104 -23.64 7.15 9.40
CA ARG A 104 -23.99 6.74 8.03
C ARG A 104 -22.75 6.60 7.15
N ARG A 105 -21.85 7.59 7.22
CA ARG A 105 -20.59 7.58 6.46
C ARG A 105 -19.71 6.39 6.84
N GLU A 106 -19.55 6.12 8.13
CA GLU A 106 -18.80 4.98 8.65
C GLU A 106 -19.44 3.65 8.26
N LEU A 107 -20.76 3.55 8.34
CA LEU A 107 -21.52 2.35 7.99
C LEU A 107 -21.37 2.02 6.50
N VAL A 108 -21.58 2.98 5.59
CA VAL A 108 -21.47 2.79 4.15
C VAL A 108 -20.03 2.44 3.75
N SER A 109 -19.06 3.19 4.28
CA SER A 109 -17.64 2.95 4.05
C SER A 109 -17.22 1.58 4.61
N GLY A 110 -17.63 1.26 5.84
CA GLY A 110 -17.33 -0.03 6.48
C GLY A 110 -17.94 -1.22 5.75
N GLN A 111 -19.17 -1.09 5.25
CA GLN A 111 -19.80 -2.14 4.44
C GLN A 111 -19.10 -2.35 3.11
N SER A 112 -18.74 -1.25 2.42
CA SER A 112 -17.93 -1.30 1.21
C SER A 112 -16.58 -2.02 1.43
N ALA A 113 -15.91 -1.75 2.55
CA ALA A 113 -14.66 -2.40 2.94
C ALA A 113 -14.83 -3.89 3.21
N ARG A 114 -15.83 -4.25 4.03
CA ARG A 114 -16.11 -5.64 4.40
C ARG A 114 -16.40 -6.50 3.19
N LEU A 115 -17.18 -5.98 2.24
CA LEU A 115 -17.63 -6.69 1.05
C LEU A 115 -16.67 -6.56 -0.15
N ILE A 116 -15.62 -5.76 -0.01
CA ILE A 116 -14.68 -5.43 -1.10
C ILE A 116 -15.50 -5.08 -2.35
N CYS A 117 -16.25 -3.98 -2.29
CA CYS A 117 -17.17 -3.59 -3.35
C CYS A 117 -17.24 -2.08 -3.53
N GLY A 118 -17.73 -1.64 -4.69
CA GLY A 118 -18.30 -0.32 -4.85
C GLY A 118 -19.64 -0.24 -4.12
N TYR A 119 -19.89 0.84 -3.39
CA TYR A 119 -21.16 1.07 -2.71
C TYR A 119 -21.67 2.48 -3.00
N ILE A 120 -22.85 2.55 -3.56
CA ILE A 120 -23.54 3.81 -3.88
C ILE A 120 -24.73 3.95 -2.92
N TYR A 121 -24.71 4.97 -2.10
CA TYR A 121 -25.80 5.33 -1.21
C TYR A 121 -26.44 6.63 -1.70
N ALA A 122 -27.66 6.53 -2.18
CA ALA A 122 -28.44 7.67 -2.67
C ALA A 122 -29.61 7.96 -1.71
N SER A 123 -29.61 9.12 -1.07
CA SER A 123 -30.59 9.48 -0.03
C SER A 123 -31.54 10.59 -0.49
N ALA A 124 -32.77 10.50 -0.01
CA ALA A 124 -33.75 11.56 -0.14
C ALA A 124 -33.25 12.91 0.38
N GLY A 125 -33.61 13.98 -0.28
CA GLY A 125 -33.17 15.34 0.04
C GLY A 125 -34.33 16.35 0.07
N ASP A 126 -34.02 17.59 -0.29
CA ASP A 126 -35.01 18.67 -0.38
C ASP A 126 -36.08 18.33 -1.42
N GLY A 127 -37.32 18.54 -1.06
CA GLY A 127 -38.47 18.18 -1.88
C GLY A 127 -39.22 16.94 -1.41
N GLU A 128 -38.63 16.14 -0.53
CA GLU A 128 -39.34 15.03 0.11
C GLU A 128 -40.29 15.58 1.21
N SER A 129 -41.34 14.77 1.51
CA SER A 129 -42.27 15.12 2.58
C SER A 129 -41.58 15.09 3.94
N THR A 130 -41.79 16.17 4.73
CA THR A 130 -41.19 16.32 6.06
C THR A 130 -42.26 16.25 7.17
N GLN A 131 -43.25 15.40 7.04
CA GLN A 131 -44.32 15.31 8.02
C GLN A 131 -43.78 15.09 9.44
N ASP A 132 -42.95 14.07 9.63
CA ASP A 132 -42.38 13.70 10.92
C ASP A 132 -40.84 13.78 10.94
N VAL A 133 -40.21 13.89 9.79
CA VAL A 133 -38.75 13.76 9.61
C VAL A 133 -38.20 14.77 8.62
N VAL A 134 -36.88 14.96 8.62
CA VAL A 134 -36.17 15.84 7.68
C VAL A 134 -35.11 15.01 6.93
N TYR A 135 -34.98 15.25 5.64
CA TYR A 135 -34.00 14.58 4.77
C TYR A 135 -32.89 15.54 4.36
N SER A 136 -31.66 15.02 4.31
CA SER A 136 -30.48 15.86 4.07
C SER A 136 -29.86 15.72 2.68
N GLY A 137 -30.29 14.73 1.89
CA GLY A 137 -29.66 14.46 0.61
C GLY A 137 -28.21 13.98 0.73
N HIS A 138 -27.85 13.32 1.84
CA HIS A 138 -26.50 12.86 2.10
C HIS A 138 -26.16 11.63 1.26
N ASN A 139 -25.58 11.84 0.07
CA ASN A 139 -25.19 10.81 -0.86
C ASN A 139 -23.71 10.45 -0.67
N LEU A 140 -23.39 9.16 -0.84
CA LEU A 140 -22.04 8.61 -0.67
C LEU A 140 -21.71 7.64 -1.81
N ILE A 141 -20.50 7.72 -2.31
CA ILE A 141 -19.92 6.73 -3.21
C ILE A 141 -18.64 6.21 -2.55
N CYS A 142 -18.60 4.92 -2.23
CA CYS A 142 -17.47 4.28 -1.56
C CYS A 142 -16.93 3.10 -2.38
N GLU A 143 -15.64 2.85 -2.32
CA GLU A 143 -14.98 1.69 -2.92
C GLU A 143 -13.99 1.09 -1.93
N ASN A 144 -14.20 -0.16 -1.56
CA ASN A 144 -13.32 -0.90 -0.66
C ASN A 144 -12.88 -0.07 0.56
N GLY A 145 -13.84 0.56 1.24
CA GLY A 145 -13.65 1.37 2.44
C GLY A 145 -13.26 2.83 2.21
N ASN A 146 -12.91 3.21 0.99
CA ASN A 146 -12.57 4.60 0.69
C ASN A 146 -13.81 5.36 0.21
N VAL A 147 -14.04 6.55 0.77
CA VAL A 147 -15.05 7.47 0.28
C VAL A 147 -14.50 8.18 -0.95
N LEU A 148 -15.08 7.90 -2.12
CA LEU A 148 -14.67 8.50 -3.40
C LEU A 148 -15.38 9.83 -3.66
N ALA A 149 -16.66 9.92 -3.26
CA ALA A 149 -17.43 11.15 -3.34
C ALA A 149 -18.47 11.21 -2.23
N GLU A 150 -18.74 12.41 -1.74
CA GLU A 150 -19.71 12.70 -0.68
C GLU A 150 -20.40 14.03 -0.98
N SER A 151 -21.74 14.05 -0.96
CA SER A 151 -22.51 15.27 -1.18
C SER A 151 -22.51 16.17 0.06
N LYS A 152 -22.72 17.46 -0.16
CA LYS A 152 -23.07 18.37 0.94
C LYS A 152 -24.46 18.02 1.44
N ARG A 153 -24.63 18.00 2.77
CA ARG A 153 -25.94 17.82 3.38
C ARG A 153 -26.84 19.05 3.17
N PHE A 154 -28.16 18.80 3.13
CA PHE A 154 -29.21 19.81 2.93
C PHE A 154 -29.11 20.51 1.58
N THR A 155 -28.63 19.76 0.56
CA THR A 155 -28.58 20.18 -0.84
C THR A 155 -29.08 19.04 -1.73
N ASN A 156 -29.47 19.36 -2.98
CA ASN A 156 -29.79 18.38 -4.00
C ASN A 156 -28.62 18.21 -4.98
N GLU A 157 -27.44 17.96 -4.43
CA GLU A 157 -26.23 17.79 -5.21
C GLU A 157 -26.17 16.40 -5.87
N THR A 158 -25.80 16.37 -7.14
CA THR A 158 -25.44 15.11 -7.83
C THR A 158 -23.94 14.93 -7.74
N ILE A 159 -23.52 13.78 -7.24
CA ILE A 159 -22.11 13.40 -7.14
C ILE A 159 -21.74 12.30 -8.14
N TYR A 160 -20.49 12.31 -8.58
CA TYR A 160 -19.95 11.38 -9.55
C TYR A 160 -18.64 10.81 -9.06
N SER A 161 -18.36 9.57 -9.43
CA SER A 161 -17.05 8.93 -9.22
C SER A 161 -16.86 7.75 -10.17
N GLU A 162 -15.70 7.13 -10.13
CA GLU A 162 -15.30 6.01 -10.96
C GLU A 162 -14.92 4.82 -10.08
N PHE A 163 -15.45 3.64 -10.40
CA PHE A 163 -15.10 2.37 -9.74
C PHE A 163 -14.06 1.60 -10.55
N ASP A 164 -13.09 1.05 -9.84
CA ASP A 164 -12.16 0.06 -10.39
C ASP A 164 -12.65 -1.36 -10.10
N VAL A 165 -13.53 -1.86 -10.95
CA VAL A 165 -14.11 -3.21 -10.79
C VAL A 165 -13.09 -4.34 -10.95
N GLU A 166 -11.99 -4.08 -11.67
CA GLU A 166 -10.90 -5.05 -11.81
C GLU A 166 -10.11 -5.20 -10.52
N ARG A 167 -9.85 -4.10 -9.85
CA ARG A 167 -9.24 -4.08 -8.52
C ARG A 167 -10.13 -4.80 -7.50
N ILE A 168 -11.43 -4.53 -7.50
CA ILE A 168 -12.40 -5.20 -6.62
C ILE A 168 -12.30 -6.73 -6.77
N GLU A 169 -12.35 -7.24 -7.99
CA GLU A 169 -12.23 -8.68 -8.22
C GLU A 169 -10.85 -9.25 -7.84
N THR A 170 -9.78 -8.49 -8.07
CA THR A 170 -8.43 -8.91 -7.70
C THR A 170 -8.26 -9.01 -6.18
N GLU A 171 -8.76 -8.04 -5.43
CA GLU A 171 -8.75 -8.06 -3.96
C GLU A 171 -9.55 -9.24 -3.41
N ARG A 172 -10.74 -9.52 -3.97
CA ARG A 172 -11.55 -10.69 -3.58
C ARG A 172 -10.83 -12.01 -3.85
N ARG A 173 -10.18 -12.16 -5.02
CA ARG A 173 -9.41 -13.38 -5.34
C ARG A 173 -8.24 -13.62 -4.38
N ARG A 174 -7.63 -12.56 -3.85
CA ARG A 174 -6.54 -12.67 -2.87
C ARG A 174 -7.06 -13.08 -1.50
N MET A 175 -8.28 -12.71 -1.18
CA MET A 175 -8.91 -13.03 0.10
C MET A 175 -9.52 -14.43 0.06
N THR A 176 -8.74 -15.44 0.42
CA THR A 176 -9.15 -16.86 0.37
C THR A 176 -10.36 -17.18 1.25
N THR A 177 -10.72 -16.29 2.18
CA THR A 177 -11.90 -16.38 3.04
C THR A 177 -13.14 -15.71 2.45
N PHE A 178 -13.02 -15.07 1.28
CA PHE A 178 -14.15 -14.52 0.54
C PHE A 178 -14.78 -15.66 -0.26
N VAL A 179 -15.82 -16.29 0.32
CA VAL A 179 -16.52 -17.43 -0.30
C VAL A 179 -17.57 -16.90 -1.25
N VAL A 180 -17.60 -17.43 -2.48
CA VAL A 180 -18.62 -17.10 -3.46
C VAL A 180 -19.74 -18.15 -3.38
N GLU A 181 -20.99 -17.68 -3.29
CA GLU A 181 -22.23 -18.46 -3.32
C GLU A 181 -22.96 -18.08 -4.61
N ASP A 182 -23.67 -19.02 -5.23
CA ASP A 182 -24.44 -18.77 -6.47
C ASP A 182 -25.89 -19.14 -6.23
N ASP A 183 -26.60 -18.29 -5.51
CA ASP A 183 -28.02 -18.46 -5.18
C ASP A 183 -28.90 -17.33 -5.74
N HIS A 184 -28.32 -16.39 -6.49
CA HIS A 184 -29.00 -15.21 -7.04
C HIS A 184 -29.55 -15.47 -8.45
N ARG A 185 -30.58 -14.71 -8.81
CA ARG A 185 -31.03 -14.56 -10.18
C ARG A 185 -30.20 -13.52 -10.90
N TRP A 186 -30.00 -13.72 -12.19
CA TRP A 186 -29.22 -12.85 -13.04
C TRP A 186 -30.08 -12.17 -14.09
N ALA A 187 -29.90 -10.88 -14.27
CA ALA A 187 -30.45 -10.12 -15.38
C ALA A 187 -29.31 -9.41 -16.10
N GLU A 188 -29.27 -9.53 -17.42
CA GLU A 188 -28.23 -8.89 -18.21
C GLU A 188 -28.69 -7.53 -18.74
N PHE A 189 -27.77 -6.60 -18.84
CA PHE A 189 -27.97 -5.31 -19.51
C PHE A 189 -26.82 -4.97 -20.43
N ASP A 190 -27.14 -4.14 -21.43
CA ASP A 190 -26.17 -3.63 -22.39
C ASP A 190 -25.76 -2.21 -22.00
N LEU A 191 -24.47 -1.93 -22.09
CA LEU A 191 -23.87 -0.61 -21.87
C LEU A 191 -23.03 -0.24 -23.08
N GLU A 192 -23.25 0.93 -23.66
CA GLU A 192 -22.35 1.49 -24.66
C GLU A 192 -21.04 1.92 -23.98
N VAL A 193 -19.98 1.13 -24.12
CA VAL A 193 -18.65 1.45 -23.59
C VAL A 193 -18.01 2.51 -24.48
N LYS A 194 -17.55 3.60 -23.87
CA LYS A 194 -16.86 4.70 -24.52
C LYS A 194 -15.53 4.96 -23.83
N ASP A 195 -14.54 5.34 -24.59
CA ASP A 195 -13.31 5.88 -24.02
C ASP A 195 -13.64 7.15 -23.24
N THR A 196 -13.29 7.17 -21.98
CA THR A 196 -13.52 8.30 -21.09
C THR A 196 -12.20 8.73 -20.46
N THR A 197 -12.02 10.03 -20.26
CA THR A 197 -10.88 10.54 -19.52
C THR A 197 -11.08 10.18 -18.04
N LEU A 198 -10.09 9.51 -17.46
CA LEU A 198 -10.09 9.19 -16.04
C LEU A 198 -10.02 10.48 -15.22
N SER A 199 -11.02 10.70 -14.35
CA SER A 199 -11.07 11.86 -13.45
C SER A 199 -10.58 11.52 -12.05
N ARG A 200 -10.46 10.23 -11.74
CA ARG A 200 -9.99 9.73 -10.45
C ARG A 200 -8.53 10.11 -10.22
N TYR A 201 -8.24 10.68 -9.06
CA TYR A 201 -6.87 10.95 -8.65
C TYR A 201 -6.08 9.65 -8.45
N VAL A 202 -4.97 9.53 -9.15
CA VAL A 202 -4.00 8.45 -8.97
C VAL A 202 -2.76 9.04 -8.29
N ASN A 203 -2.44 8.53 -7.09
CA ASN A 203 -1.30 9.04 -6.34
C ASN A 203 0.02 8.63 -7.03
N PRO A 204 0.87 9.56 -7.47
CA PRO A 204 2.15 9.24 -8.11
C PRO A 204 3.19 8.68 -7.15
N ALA A 205 3.04 8.92 -5.84
CA ALA A 205 3.92 8.40 -4.80
C ALA A 205 3.13 7.59 -3.76
N PRO A 206 2.57 6.42 -4.12
CA PRO A 206 1.53 5.75 -3.34
C PRO A 206 2.02 5.18 -1.99
N PHE A 207 3.32 4.96 -1.84
CA PHE A 207 3.91 4.51 -0.57
C PHE A 207 4.17 5.66 0.40
N VAL A 208 4.24 6.90 -0.09
CA VAL A 208 4.58 8.08 0.70
C VAL A 208 3.31 8.75 1.21
N PRO A 209 3.17 9.03 2.52
CA PRO A 209 2.04 9.77 3.05
C PRO A 209 1.91 11.16 2.42
N ALA A 210 0.73 11.52 1.93
CA ALA A 210 0.47 12.80 1.26
C ALA A 210 0.29 13.97 2.24
N ASP A 211 -0.22 13.70 3.44
CA ASP A 211 -0.48 14.71 4.47
C ASP A 211 0.62 14.73 5.53
N LYS A 212 1.08 15.93 5.90
CA LYS A 212 2.13 16.11 6.90
C LYS A 212 1.73 15.59 8.28
N THR A 213 0.48 15.77 8.69
CA THR A 213 -0.02 15.30 9.99
C THR A 213 -0.09 13.77 10.04
N ASP A 214 -0.49 13.14 8.94
CA ASP A 214 -0.53 11.68 8.82
C ASP A 214 0.88 11.10 8.61
N ARG A 215 1.81 11.88 8.05
CA ARG A 215 3.21 11.51 7.82
C ARG A 215 3.89 11.04 9.09
N ASP A 216 3.85 11.88 10.12
CA ASP A 216 4.62 11.62 11.34
C ASP A 216 4.11 10.37 12.05
N ARG A 217 2.80 10.20 12.12
CA ARG A 217 2.16 9.00 12.67
C ARG A 217 2.53 7.74 11.88
N ARG A 218 2.45 7.79 10.55
CA ARG A 218 2.77 6.64 9.68
C ARG A 218 4.25 6.31 9.66
N CYS A 219 5.12 7.31 9.63
CA CYS A 219 6.57 7.07 9.68
C CYS A 219 6.98 6.42 11.01
N ASP A 220 6.45 6.91 12.13
CA ASP A 220 6.69 6.30 13.44
C ASP A 220 6.17 4.85 13.52
N GLU A 221 4.97 4.59 12.99
CA GLU A 221 4.39 3.25 12.92
C GLU A 221 5.25 2.30 12.06
N ILE A 222 5.72 2.74 10.88
CA ILE A 222 6.58 1.92 10.00
C ILE A 222 7.90 1.58 10.70
N LEU A 223 8.58 2.59 11.27
CA LEU A 223 9.83 2.38 12.00
C LEU A 223 9.62 1.46 13.21
N MET A 224 8.48 1.57 13.90
CA MET A 224 8.15 0.68 15.01
C MET A 224 7.92 -0.76 14.53
N ILE A 225 7.21 -0.97 13.43
CA ILE A 225 7.01 -2.31 12.84
C ILE A 225 8.34 -2.97 12.50
N GLN A 226 9.24 -2.23 11.83
CA GLN A 226 10.58 -2.72 11.51
C GLN A 226 11.38 -3.07 12.78
N ALA A 227 11.42 -2.15 13.74
CA ALA A 227 12.17 -2.33 14.99
C ALA A 227 11.63 -3.49 15.86
N MET A 228 10.32 -3.66 15.95
CA MET A 228 9.70 -4.76 16.68
C MET A 228 9.99 -6.13 16.03
N GLY A 229 10.04 -6.19 14.70
CA GLY A 229 10.45 -7.40 13.98
C GLY A 229 11.89 -7.80 14.32
N LEU A 230 12.82 -6.85 14.24
CA LEU A 230 14.22 -7.06 14.60
C LEU A 230 14.39 -7.41 16.10
N LYS A 231 13.74 -6.63 16.97
CA LYS A 231 13.71 -6.90 18.43
C LYS A 231 13.37 -8.35 18.71
N LYS A 232 12.29 -8.85 18.12
CA LYS A 232 11.85 -10.23 18.35
C LYS A 232 12.87 -11.26 17.86
N ARG A 233 13.55 -11.00 16.76
CA ARG A 233 14.61 -11.88 16.25
C ARG A 233 15.80 -11.94 17.20
N LEU A 234 16.29 -10.78 17.63
CA LEU A 234 17.41 -10.70 18.59
C LEU A 234 17.10 -11.38 19.92
N GLU A 235 15.88 -11.20 20.44
CA GLU A 235 15.43 -11.92 21.65
C GLU A 235 15.41 -13.44 21.45
N HIS A 236 14.81 -13.90 20.35
CA HIS A 236 14.63 -15.33 20.10
C HIS A 236 15.96 -16.07 19.89
N THR A 237 16.89 -15.43 19.19
CA THR A 237 18.20 -16.04 18.88
C THR A 237 19.22 -15.84 20.00
N ASN A 238 18.91 -15.04 21.01
CA ASN A 238 19.84 -14.63 22.08
C ASN A 238 21.12 -14.01 21.54
N CYS A 239 21.07 -13.34 20.39
CA CYS A 239 22.22 -12.62 19.85
C CYS A 239 22.62 -11.47 20.77
N LYS A 240 23.91 -11.36 21.03
CA LYS A 240 24.47 -10.28 21.82
C LYS A 240 24.60 -9.01 21.00
N THR A 241 25.06 -9.14 19.78
CA THR A 241 25.47 -8.05 18.89
C THR A 241 24.60 -8.04 17.63
N ALA A 242 24.27 -6.85 17.12
CA ALA A 242 23.81 -6.65 15.75
C ALA A 242 24.99 -6.18 14.89
N VAL A 243 25.27 -6.86 13.79
CA VAL A 243 26.36 -6.51 12.87
C VAL A 243 25.77 -5.94 11.60
N ILE A 244 26.19 -4.74 11.20
CA ILE A 244 25.62 -4.06 10.06
C ILE A 244 26.71 -3.36 9.24
N GLY A 245 26.69 -3.54 7.91
CA GLY A 245 27.55 -2.80 7.00
C GLY A 245 27.02 -1.39 6.75
N ILE A 246 27.86 -0.37 7.00
CA ILE A 246 27.50 1.03 6.81
C ILE A 246 28.32 1.61 5.68
N SER A 247 27.67 1.86 4.54
CA SER A 247 28.27 2.50 3.38
C SER A 247 28.21 4.03 3.42
N GLY A 248 27.32 4.59 4.25
CA GLY A 248 26.96 6.01 4.22
C GLY A 248 25.84 6.34 3.21
N GLY A 249 25.25 5.32 2.57
CA GLY A 249 24.08 5.45 1.70
C GLY A 249 22.74 5.30 2.45
N LEU A 250 21.64 5.55 1.76
CA LEU A 250 20.29 5.60 2.30
C LEU A 250 19.86 4.33 3.03
N ASP A 251 20.11 3.17 2.42
CA ASP A 251 19.58 1.88 2.90
C ASP A 251 20.26 1.44 4.19
N SER A 252 21.59 1.55 4.23
CA SER A 252 22.38 1.27 5.43
C SER A 252 22.08 2.26 6.55
N THR A 253 21.79 3.51 6.22
CA THR A 253 21.34 4.53 7.17
C THR A 253 20.02 4.15 7.80
N LEU A 254 18.98 3.86 7.01
CA LEU A 254 17.69 3.43 7.57
C LEU A 254 17.83 2.17 8.41
N ALA A 255 18.59 1.19 7.95
CA ALA A 255 18.79 -0.07 8.68
C ALA A 255 19.47 0.16 10.03
N LEU A 256 20.44 1.09 10.12
CA LEU A 256 21.06 1.45 11.39
C LEU A 256 20.08 2.17 12.33
N LEU A 257 19.28 3.12 11.83
CA LEU A 257 18.25 3.81 12.62
C LEU A 257 17.22 2.83 13.21
N VAL A 258 16.76 1.87 12.42
CA VAL A 258 15.86 0.80 12.88
C VAL A 258 16.54 -0.10 13.92
N THR A 259 17.82 -0.41 13.72
CA THR A 259 18.59 -1.26 14.66
C THR A 259 18.77 -0.56 16.00
N VAL A 260 19.12 0.73 16.00
CA VAL A 260 19.20 1.54 17.23
C VAL A 260 17.85 1.54 17.96
N ARG A 261 16.75 1.79 17.26
CA ARG A 261 15.41 1.74 17.85
C ARG A 261 15.06 0.37 18.43
N ALA A 262 15.47 -0.72 17.80
CA ALA A 262 15.27 -2.07 18.33
C ALA A 262 16.08 -2.30 19.61
N PHE A 263 17.28 -1.75 19.70
CA PHE A 263 18.14 -1.81 20.90
C PHE A 263 17.57 -0.99 22.04
N ASP A 264 17.02 0.21 21.77
CA ASP A 264 16.28 1.01 22.77
C ASP A 264 15.11 0.21 23.36
N LEU A 265 14.32 -0.46 22.51
CA LEU A 265 13.21 -1.31 22.93
C LEU A 265 13.64 -2.56 23.72
N LEU A 266 14.88 -3.02 23.55
CA LEU A 266 15.48 -4.12 24.29
C LEU A 266 16.15 -3.67 25.59
N GLY A 267 16.36 -2.35 25.78
CA GLY A 267 17.18 -1.82 26.85
C GLY A 267 18.65 -2.22 26.77
N LYS A 268 19.16 -2.46 25.55
CA LYS A 268 20.55 -2.81 25.26
C LYS A 268 21.38 -1.58 24.95
N ASP A 269 22.69 -1.63 25.27
CA ASP A 269 23.64 -0.59 24.91
C ASP A 269 23.84 -0.54 23.38
N HIS A 270 23.84 0.64 22.80
CA HIS A 270 24.15 0.85 21.39
C HIS A 270 25.56 0.39 21.01
N LYS A 271 26.47 0.29 21.99
CA LYS A 271 27.80 -0.30 21.79
C LYS A 271 27.79 -1.76 21.36
N ASP A 272 26.69 -2.47 21.63
CA ASP A 272 26.50 -3.82 21.12
C ASP A 272 26.05 -3.84 19.65
N ILE A 273 25.93 -2.69 18.97
CA ILE A 273 25.74 -2.58 17.53
C ILE A 273 27.13 -2.42 16.90
N ALA A 274 27.61 -3.46 16.23
CA ALA A 274 28.85 -3.42 15.46
C ALA A 274 28.56 -2.86 14.06
N ALA A 275 28.79 -1.55 13.90
CA ALA A 275 28.62 -0.83 12.65
C ALA A 275 29.94 -0.84 11.87
N VAL A 276 29.97 -1.62 10.78
CA VAL A 276 31.20 -1.93 10.03
C VAL A 276 31.24 -1.10 8.75
N THR A 277 32.26 -0.25 8.64
CA THR A 277 32.56 0.46 7.39
C THR A 277 33.70 -0.26 6.67
N MET A 278 33.49 -0.58 5.39
CA MET A 278 34.43 -1.36 4.60
C MET A 278 34.81 -0.61 3.33
N PRO A 279 35.76 0.33 3.41
CA PRO A 279 36.22 1.07 2.25
C PRO A 279 36.75 0.14 1.17
N GLY A 280 36.25 0.31 -0.05
CA GLY A 280 36.68 -0.39 -1.26
C GLY A 280 37.21 0.60 -2.32
N PHE A 281 37.20 0.16 -3.58
CA PHE A 281 37.70 0.99 -4.67
C PHE A 281 36.74 2.11 -5.08
N GLY A 282 35.43 1.94 -4.81
CA GLY A 282 34.38 2.92 -5.15
C GLY A 282 33.98 3.88 -4.03
N THR A 283 34.52 3.71 -2.83
CA THR A 283 34.17 4.55 -1.67
C THR A 283 34.68 5.97 -1.83
N THR A 284 33.80 6.96 -1.64
CA THR A 284 34.15 8.38 -1.67
C THR A 284 34.36 8.92 -0.25
N ASP A 285 35.14 10.03 -0.12
CA ASP A 285 35.32 10.68 1.18
C ASP A 285 33.99 11.11 1.80
N ARG A 286 33.04 11.60 0.98
CA ARG A 286 31.72 12.05 1.44
C ARG A 286 30.93 10.93 2.08
N THR A 287 30.83 9.78 1.42
CA THR A 287 30.05 8.63 1.93
C THR A 287 30.75 8.00 3.14
N TYR A 288 32.08 7.99 3.16
CA TYR A 288 32.84 7.56 4.33
C TYR A 288 32.59 8.47 5.55
N ASP A 289 32.67 9.79 5.38
CA ASP A 289 32.41 10.74 6.46
C ASP A 289 30.98 10.64 6.98
N ASN A 290 30.01 10.47 6.09
CA ASN A 290 28.61 10.22 6.47
C ASN A 290 28.46 8.96 7.31
N ALA A 291 29.10 7.86 6.92
CA ALA A 291 29.09 6.61 7.69
C ALA A 291 29.67 6.80 9.09
N VAL A 292 30.84 7.41 9.20
CA VAL A 292 31.53 7.66 10.47
C VAL A 292 30.72 8.56 11.39
N ASN A 293 30.20 9.69 10.87
CA ASN A 293 29.39 10.63 11.64
C ASN A 293 28.10 9.99 12.13
N LEU A 294 27.39 9.26 11.26
CA LEU A 294 26.15 8.54 11.60
C LEU A 294 26.39 7.56 12.75
N ILE A 295 27.40 6.70 12.65
CA ILE A 295 27.76 5.71 13.68
C ILE A 295 28.06 6.38 15.02
N LYS A 296 28.86 7.44 15.00
CA LYS A 296 29.21 8.19 16.21
C LYS A 296 28.02 8.87 16.86
N CYS A 297 27.16 9.53 16.06
CA CYS A 297 25.96 10.20 16.56
C CYS A 297 24.98 9.22 17.23
N LEU A 298 24.89 8.01 16.73
CA LEU A 298 23.99 6.98 17.25
C LEU A 298 24.60 6.11 18.37
N GLY A 299 25.88 6.33 18.70
CA GLY A 299 26.57 5.64 19.78
C GLY A 299 26.91 4.17 19.52
N ALA A 300 26.85 3.73 18.27
CA ALA A 300 27.21 2.38 17.86
C ALA A 300 28.75 2.19 17.86
N THR A 301 29.20 0.95 17.94
CA THR A 301 30.62 0.60 17.85
C THR A 301 31.09 0.68 16.41
N PHE A 302 32.01 1.61 16.15
CA PHE A 302 32.61 1.77 14.84
C PHE A 302 33.72 0.75 14.61
N ILE A 303 33.62 0.00 13.52
CA ILE A 303 34.62 -0.94 13.03
C ILE A 303 34.97 -0.57 11.59
N GLU A 304 36.26 -0.44 11.30
CA GLU A 304 36.73 -0.20 9.93
C GLU A 304 37.55 -1.38 9.44
N VAL A 305 37.24 -1.85 8.23
CA VAL A 305 37.97 -2.92 7.55
C VAL A 305 38.22 -2.51 6.10
N ASP A 306 39.46 -2.15 5.74
CA ASP A 306 39.81 -1.91 4.34
C ASP A 306 39.86 -3.24 3.59
N ILE A 307 39.03 -3.38 2.55
CA ILE A 307 38.88 -4.63 1.79
C ILE A 307 39.82 -4.73 0.59
N LYS A 308 40.55 -3.65 0.25
CA LYS A 308 41.31 -3.56 -1.02
C LYS A 308 42.36 -4.64 -1.16
N ASP A 309 43.11 -4.94 -0.11
CA ASP A 309 44.15 -5.95 -0.16
C ASP A 309 43.58 -7.36 -0.33
N ALA A 310 42.51 -7.69 0.40
CA ALA A 310 41.84 -9.00 0.29
C ALA A 310 41.24 -9.18 -1.12
N VAL A 311 40.58 -8.19 -1.66
CA VAL A 311 40.00 -8.20 -3.01
C VAL A 311 41.09 -8.31 -4.08
N ASN A 312 42.22 -7.61 -3.94
CA ASN A 312 43.37 -7.74 -4.86
C ASN A 312 44.00 -9.17 -4.85
N ILE A 313 44.08 -9.77 -3.67
CA ILE A 313 44.52 -11.15 -3.55
C ILE A 313 43.58 -12.09 -4.27
N HIS A 314 42.24 -11.92 -4.04
CA HIS A 314 41.22 -12.69 -4.70
C HIS A 314 41.28 -12.55 -6.24
N PHE A 315 41.39 -11.32 -6.75
CA PHE A 315 41.51 -11.04 -8.18
C PHE A 315 42.71 -11.76 -8.80
N ARG A 316 43.88 -11.67 -8.14
CA ARG A 316 45.08 -12.37 -8.56
C ARG A 316 44.86 -13.90 -8.63
N ASP A 317 44.21 -14.48 -7.61
CA ASP A 317 44.00 -15.91 -7.49
C ASP A 317 43.05 -16.47 -8.55
N ILE A 318 42.06 -15.67 -9.00
CA ILE A 318 41.13 -16.03 -10.08
C ILE A 318 41.55 -15.56 -11.46
N GLY A 319 42.66 -14.82 -11.57
CA GLY A 319 43.15 -14.27 -12.84
C GLY A 319 42.36 -13.09 -13.38
N GLN A 320 41.64 -12.35 -12.53
CA GLN A 320 40.93 -11.11 -12.89
C GLN A 320 41.93 -9.97 -13.05
N ASP A 321 41.84 -9.22 -14.15
CA ASP A 321 42.60 -7.99 -14.34
C ASP A 321 41.92 -6.85 -13.56
N PRO A 322 42.59 -6.25 -12.57
CA PRO A 322 42.01 -5.15 -11.78
C PRO A 322 41.63 -3.89 -12.60
N SER A 323 42.17 -3.76 -13.81
CA SER A 323 41.80 -2.63 -14.70
C SER A 323 40.49 -2.86 -15.45
N VAL A 324 39.96 -4.09 -15.44
CA VAL A 324 38.67 -4.45 -16.08
C VAL A 324 37.57 -4.36 -15.04
N HIS A 325 36.79 -3.30 -15.12
CA HIS A 325 35.71 -2.99 -14.17
C HIS A 325 34.38 -3.65 -14.63
N ASP A 326 34.35 -4.96 -14.65
CA ASP A 326 33.20 -5.77 -15.03
C ASP A 326 32.42 -6.29 -13.79
N VAL A 327 31.42 -7.14 -14.04
CA VAL A 327 30.60 -7.79 -12.99
C VAL A 327 31.46 -8.58 -12.00
N THR A 328 32.61 -9.14 -12.42
CA THR A 328 33.54 -9.85 -11.53
C THR A 328 34.20 -8.91 -10.55
N TYR A 329 34.60 -7.74 -11.05
CA TYR A 329 35.20 -6.68 -10.24
C TYR A 329 34.23 -6.15 -9.17
N GLU A 330 32.95 -5.91 -9.53
CA GLU A 330 31.94 -5.45 -8.60
C GLU A 330 31.57 -6.55 -7.58
N ASN A 331 31.27 -7.74 -8.07
CA ASN A 331 30.85 -8.89 -7.25
C ASN A 331 31.93 -9.34 -6.27
N GLY A 332 33.20 -9.25 -6.64
CA GLY A 332 34.33 -9.60 -5.76
C GLY A 332 34.35 -8.73 -4.51
N GLN A 333 34.17 -7.42 -4.66
CA GLN A 333 34.11 -6.49 -3.52
C GLN A 333 32.89 -6.72 -2.64
N ALA A 334 31.71 -6.87 -3.24
CA ALA A 334 30.47 -7.06 -2.49
C ALA A 334 30.48 -8.36 -1.68
N ARG A 335 31.03 -9.46 -2.23
CA ARG A 335 31.15 -10.72 -1.51
C ARG A 335 32.17 -10.66 -0.39
N GLU A 336 33.27 -9.97 -0.56
CA GLU A 336 34.26 -9.76 0.51
C GLU A 336 33.63 -9.02 1.70
N ARG A 337 32.87 -7.94 1.44
CA ARG A 337 32.12 -7.24 2.49
C ARG A 337 31.16 -8.17 3.23
N THR A 338 30.43 -9.00 2.50
CA THR A 338 29.47 -9.94 3.11
C THR A 338 30.17 -11.00 3.96
N GLN A 339 31.28 -11.56 3.50
CA GLN A 339 32.08 -12.52 4.27
C GLN A 339 32.55 -11.91 5.58
N ILE A 340 33.10 -10.70 5.57
CA ILE A 340 33.55 -9.99 6.76
C ILE A 340 32.42 -9.81 7.78
N LEU A 341 31.23 -9.35 7.32
CA LEU A 341 30.09 -9.16 8.20
C LEU A 341 29.64 -10.45 8.85
N MET A 342 29.58 -11.58 8.08
CA MET A 342 29.18 -12.87 8.59
C MET A 342 30.18 -13.43 9.62
N ASP A 343 31.48 -13.25 9.37
CA ASP A 343 32.54 -13.71 10.28
C ASP A 343 32.60 -12.89 11.57
N ILE A 344 32.38 -11.57 11.48
CA ILE A 344 32.26 -10.70 12.67
C ILE A 344 31.03 -11.14 13.49
N ALA A 345 29.90 -11.43 12.84
CA ALA A 345 28.70 -11.88 13.54
C ALA A 345 28.93 -13.22 14.24
N ASN A 346 29.60 -14.17 13.61
CA ASN A 346 29.98 -15.42 14.25
C ASN A 346 30.87 -15.22 15.47
N LYS A 347 31.91 -14.37 15.34
CA LYS A 347 32.85 -14.06 16.40
C LYS A 347 32.20 -13.38 17.62
N GLU A 348 31.28 -12.44 17.38
CA GLU A 348 30.65 -11.62 18.42
C GLU A 348 29.30 -12.22 18.91
N ASN A 349 28.94 -13.44 18.51
CA ASN A 349 27.62 -14.03 18.77
C ASN A 349 26.49 -13.08 18.35
N GLY A 350 26.59 -12.57 17.14
CA GLY A 350 25.74 -11.55 16.60
C GLY A 350 24.86 -12.01 15.44
N MET A 351 24.11 -11.07 14.91
CA MET A 351 23.23 -11.24 13.75
C MET A 351 23.57 -10.18 12.71
N VAL A 352 23.77 -10.60 11.46
CA VAL A 352 23.96 -9.67 10.33
C VAL A 352 22.61 -9.08 9.92
N ILE A 353 22.54 -7.76 10.00
CA ILE A 353 21.35 -6.98 9.61
C ILE A 353 21.47 -6.55 8.16
N GLY A 354 20.49 -6.97 7.34
CA GLY A 354 20.44 -6.62 5.93
C GLY A 354 19.86 -5.24 5.68
N THR A 355 20.40 -4.58 4.68
CA THR A 355 20.08 -3.20 4.30
C THR A 355 19.23 -3.09 3.04
N GLY A 356 19.21 -4.12 2.18
CA GLY A 356 18.49 -4.12 0.91
C GLY A 356 17.00 -3.84 1.05
N ASP A 357 16.46 -3.03 0.16
CA ASP A 357 15.07 -2.58 0.17
C ASP A 357 14.16 -3.38 -0.79
N LEU A 358 12.85 -3.07 -0.76
CA LEU A 358 11.86 -3.75 -1.60
C LEU A 358 12.09 -3.50 -3.09
N SER A 359 12.47 -2.29 -3.48
CA SER A 359 12.64 -1.91 -4.89
C SER A 359 13.82 -2.64 -5.52
N GLU A 360 14.94 -2.73 -4.80
CA GLU A 360 16.12 -3.50 -5.22
C GLU A 360 15.81 -4.99 -5.35
N LEU A 361 15.13 -5.56 -4.37
CA LEU A 361 14.71 -6.97 -4.40
C LEU A 361 13.76 -7.27 -5.56
N ALA A 362 12.82 -6.37 -5.85
CA ALA A 362 11.84 -6.53 -6.92
C ALA A 362 12.49 -6.42 -8.32
N LEU A 363 13.47 -5.54 -8.48
CA LEU A 363 14.24 -5.37 -9.72
C LEU A 363 15.30 -6.46 -9.91
N GLY A 364 15.63 -7.22 -8.86
CA GLY A 364 16.79 -8.08 -8.84
C GLY A 364 18.11 -7.30 -8.92
N TRP A 365 18.08 -6.03 -8.53
CA TRP A 365 19.24 -5.13 -8.52
C TRP A 365 20.04 -5.34 -7.24
N ALA A 366 20.80 -6.41 -7.23
CA ALA A 366 21.66 -6.80 -6.12
C ALA A 366 22.80 -7.66 -6.62
N THR A 367 23.95 -7.58 -5.95
CA THR A 367 25.08 -8.46 -6.22
C THR A 367 24.79 -9.87 -5.73
N TYR A 368 24.77 -10.84 -6.63
CA TYR A 368 24.46 -12.24 -6.30
C TYR A 368 25.42 -12.80 -5.23
N ASN A 369 24.86 -13.27 -4.13
CA ASN A 369 25.60 -13.72 -2.93
C ASN A 369 26.55 -12.67 -2.35
N GLY A 370 26.21 -11.40 -2.49
CA GLY A 370 26.92 -10.27 -1.93
C GLY A 370 26.04 -9.44 -0.99
N ASP A 371 25.82 -8.20 -1.32
CA ASP A 371 25.17 -7.18 -0.51
C ASP A 371 23.73 -7.50 -0.04
N HIS A 372 22.99 -8.34 -0.76
CA HIS A 372 21.65 -8.80 -0.35
C HIS A 372 21.69 -9.94 0.69
N MET A 373 22.85 -10.53 0.95
CA MET A 373 22.97 -11.61 1.93
C MET A 373 22.98 -11.07 3.35
N SER A 374 22.06 -11.54 4.16
CA SER A 374 21.95 -11.19 5.57
C SER A 374 21.21 -12.27 6.36
N MET A 375 21.24 -12.15 7.70
CA MET A 375 20.48 -13.02 8.57
C MET A 375 19.06 -12.48 8.84
N TYR A 376 18.89 -11.16 8.81
CA TYR A 376 17.59 -10.50 8.91
C TYR A 376 17.59 -9.14 8.18
N ALA A 377 16.78 -9.01 7.13
CA ALA A 377 16.70 -7.79 6.33
C ALA A 377 15.57 -6.88 6.83
N VAL A 378 15.92 -5.77 7.47
CA VAL A 378 14.95 -4.85 8.10
C VAL A 378 14.21 -3.98 7.09
N ASN A 379 14.79 -3.73 5.91
CA ASN A 379 14.20 -2.88 4.87
C ASN A 379 13.49 -3.67 3.75
N ALA A 380 13.47 -5.00 3.80
CA ALA A 380 13.01 -5.86 2.69
C ALA A 380 11.58 -5.57 2.17
N SER A 381 10.73 -4.96 2.97
CA SER A 381 9.36 -4.58 2.59
C SER A 381 9.14 -3.07 2.44
N VAL A 382 10.22 -2.27 2.51
CA VAL A 382 10.18 -0.81 2.40
C VAL A 382 10.73 -0.40 1.03
N PRO A 383 9.94 0.24 0.16
CA PRO A 383 10.42 0.67 -1.16
C PRO A 383 11.34 1.90 -1.04
N LYS A 384 12.20 2.11 -2.03
CA LYS A 384 13.24 3.15 -2.05
C LYS A 384 12.70 4.56 -1.78
N THR A 385 11.56 4.92 -2.37
CA THR A 385 10.92 6.22 -2.14
C THR A 385 10.50 6.40 -0.68
N LEU A 386 10.03 5.33 -0.03
CA LEU A 386 9.68 5.35 1.38
C LEU A 386 10.93 5.37 2.27
N VAL A 387 12.02 4.68 1.89
CA VAL A 387 13.32 4.78 2.59
C VAL A 387 13.76 6.24 2.70
N ARG A 388 13.78 6.99 1.58
CA ARG A 388 14.09 8.43 1.58
C ARG A 388 13.18 9.21 2.53
N HIS A 389 11.90 8.90 2.50
CA HIS A 389 10.91 9.61 3.32
C HIS A 389 11.09 9.35 4.82
N LEU A 390 11.41 8.11 5.21
CA LEU A 390 11.67 7.72 6.60
C LEU A 390 12.97 8.35 7.13
N VAL A 391 14.03 8.38 6.32
CA VAL A 391 15.29 9.06 6.70
C VAL A 391 15.08 10.57 6.86
N LYS A 392 14.27 11.19 5.96
CA LYS A 392 13.90 12.60 6.08
C LYS A 392 13.08 12.88 7.34
N TYR A 393 12.09 12.03 7.63
CA TYR A 393 11.31 12.12 8.87
C TYR A 393 12.21 12.04 10.11
N TYR A 394 13.17 11.12 10.11
CA TYR A 394 14.09 10.96 11.23
C TYR A 394 14.99 12.20 11.38
N ALA A 395 15.49 12.77 10.29
CA ALA A 395 16.24 14.02 10.31
C ALA A 395 15.43 15.16 10.93
N ASP A 396 14.15 15.30 10.54
CA ASP A 396 13.25 16.35 11.04
C ASP A 396 12.90 16.20 12.55
N THR A 397 13.11 15.03 13.14
CA THR A 397 12.62 14.70 14.51
C THR A 397 13.71 14.26 15.48
N CYS A 398 14.96 14.05 15.04
CA CYS A 398 16.03 13.47 15.86
C CYS A 398 16.55 14.40 16.99
N GLY A 399 16.32 15.71 16.92
CA GLY A 399 16.69 16.67 17.96
C GLY A 399 18.21 16.85 18.14
N SER A 400 19.04 16.47 17.15
CA SER A 400 20.50 16.62 17.15
C SER A 400 20.96 17.24 15.84
N ASP A 401 21.52 18.46 15.89
CA ASP A 401 21.96 19.21 14.69
C ASP A 401 22.97 18.44 13.84
N LEU A 402 23.92 17.73 14.50
CA LEU A 402 24.92 16.94 13.78
C LEU A 402 24.28 15.71 13.08
N LEU A 403 23.36 15.02 13.75
CA LEU A 403 22.66 13.89 13.15
C LEU A 403 21.75 14.35 12.01
N GLU A 404 21.00 15.44 12.20
CA GLU A 404 20.17 16.05 11.17
C GLU A 404 20.99 16.40 9.93
N SER A 405 22.08 17.14 10.09
CA SER A 405 22.93 17.54 8.96
C SER A 405 23.54 16.34 8.24
N THR A 406 23.94 15.30 8.96
CA THR A 406 24.46 14.05 8.37
C THR A 406 23.36 13.32 7.57
N LEU A 407 22.16 13.20 8.12
CA LEU A 407 21.02 12.55 7.42
C LEU A 407 20.60 13.34 6.18
N LEU A 408 20.63 14.66 6.23
CA LEU A 408 20.35 15.51 5.06
C LEU A 408 21.43 15.35 3.98
N ASP A 409 22.69 15.21 4.34
CA ASP A 409 23.77 14.94 3.36
C ASP A 409 23.66 13.55 2.73
N VAL A 410 23.26 12.54 3.51
CA VAL A 410 22.92 11.20 2.98
C VAL A 410 21.77 11.28 1.96
N LEU A 411 20.73 12.06 2.24
CA LEU A 411 19.58 12.26 1.34
C LEU A 411 19.95 12.95 0.02
N ASP A 412 20.95 13.85 0.06
CA ASP A 412 21.47 14.58 -1.10
C ASP A 412 22.51 13.77 -1.89
N THR A 413 22.94 12.63 -1.36
CA THR A 413 23.90 11.74 -2.04
C THR A 413 23.16 10.87 -3.06
N PRO A 414 23.61 10.81 -4.33
CA PRO A 414 23.02 9.92 -5.33
C PRO A 414 23.10 8.45 -4.93
N VAL A 415 22.05 7.68 -5.24
CA VAL A 415 22.05 6.24 -5.00
C VAL A 415 23.05 5.55 -5.93
N SER A 416 24.00 4.82 -5.35
CA SER A 416 25.06 4.13 -6.08
C SER A 416 25.50 2.88 -5.30
N PRO A 417 25.86 1.80 -5.98
CA PRO A 417 26.47 0.63 -5.33
C PRO A 417 27.90 0.86 -4.84
N GLU A 418 28.55 1.97 -5.21
CA GLU A 418 29.92 2.36 -4.83
C GLU A 418 30.97 1.26 -5.02
N LEU A 419 30.88 0.52 -6.13
CA LEU A 419 31.79 -0.56 -6.47
C LEU A 419 32.83 -0.15 -7.54
N LEU A 420 32.51 0.84 -8.37
CA LEU A 420 33.40 1.39 -9.38
C LEU A 420 34.17 2.59 -8.85
N PRO A 421 35.45 2.75 -9.25
CA PRO A 421 36.27 3.88 -8.85
C PRO A 421 35.58 5.22 -9.19
N PRO A 422 35.67 6.23 -8.30
CA PRO A 422 35.06 7.53 -8.56
C PRO A 422 35.81 8.27 -9.68
N GLU A 423 35.08 8.97 -10.53
CA GLU A 423 35.63 9.87 -11.55
C GLU A 423 35.69 11.28 -11.01
N ASN A 424 36.89 11.85 -10.96
CA ASN A 424 37.16 13.22 -10.43
C ASN A 424 36.56 13.44 -9.01
N GLY A 425 36.62 12.44 -8.14
CA GLY A 425 36.07 12.47 -6.78
C GLY A 425 34.55 12.42 -6.68
N LYS A 426 33.87 12.16 -7.80
CA LYS A 426 32.42 12.01 -7.83
C LYS A 426 32.02 10.56 -8.15
N ILE A 427 30.86 10.15 -7.66
CA ILE A 427 30.26 8.86 -7.95
C ILE A 427 30.13 8.69 -9.47
N SER A 428 30.77 7.63 -10.02
CA SER A 428 30.80 7.35 -11.46
C SER A 428 29.56 6.62 -11.95
N GLN A 429 28.90 5.83 -11.09
CA GLN A 429 27.77 5.02 -11.44
C GLN A 429 26.53 5.40 -10.60
N LYS A 430 25.51 5.96 -11.23
CA LYS A 430 24.21 6.19 -10.59
C LYS A 430 23.26 5.06 -10.94
N THR A 431 22.65 4.45 -9.93
CA THR A 431 21.72 3.33 -10.13
C THR A 431 20.56 3.71 -11.04
N GLU A 432 19.96 4.89 -10.86
CA GLU A 432 18.82 5.35 -11.64
C GLU A 432 19.11 5.60 -13.13
N ASP A 433 20.37 5.85 -13.50
CA ASP A 433 20.78 5.96 -14.91
C ASP A 433 20.72 4.58 -15.63
N LEU A 434 20.82 3.49 -14.88
CA LEU A 434 20.81 2.12 -15.40
C LEU A 434 19.42 1.48 -15.35
N VAL A 435 18.73 1.60 -14.21
CA VAL A 435 17.44 0.93 -13.97
C VAL A 435 16.24 1.84 -14.16
N GLY A 436 16.45 3.16 -14.27
CA GLY A 436 15.38 4.16 -14.28
C GLY A 436 15.01 4.70 -12.89
N PRO A 437 14.16 5.75 -12.82
CA PRO A 437 13.79 6.41 -11.57
C PRO A 437 13.02 5.48 -10.63
N TYR A 438 13.40 5.45 -9.36
CA TYR A 438 12.74 4.64 -8.33
C TYR A 438 11.28 5.05 -8.11
N GLU A 439 10.92 6.30 -8.34
CA GLU A 439 9.53 6.76 -8.26
C GLU A 439 8.62 5.98 -9.21
N LEU A 440 9.09 5.68 -10.42
CA LEU A 440 8.32 4.88 -11.38
C LEU A 440 8.26 3.41 -10.96
N HIS A 441 9.38 2.83 -10.53
CA HIS A 441 9.42 1.45 -10.05
C HIS A 441 8.49 1.23 -8.86
N ASP A 442 8.52 2.12 -7.88
CA ASP A 442 7.69 2.04 -6.70
C ASP A 442 6.21 2.25 -7.03
N PHE A 443 5.90 3.16 -7.96
CA PHE A 443 4.54 3.31 -8.48
C PHE A 443 4.03 2.00 -9.11
N PHE A 444 4.84 1.37 -9.95
CA PHE A 444 4.47 0.09 -10.57
C PHE A 444 4.34 -1.03 -9.54
N LEU A 445 5.28 -1.14 -8.61
CA LEU A 445 5.25 -2.13 -7.54
C LEU A 445 3.99 -2.01 -6.69
N TYR A 446 3.61 -0.79 -6.32
CA TYR A 446 2.39 -0.56 -5.54
C TYR A 446 1.16 -1.03 -6.32
N ASN A 447 1.01 -0.56 -7.55
CA ASN A 447 -0.18 -0.85 -8.34
C ASN A 447 -0.27 -2.34 -8.71
N MET A 448 0.86 -3.01 -8.98
CA MET A 448 0.89 -4.44 -9.22
C MET A 448 0.60 -5.25 -7.95
N LEU A 449 1.31 -4.95 -6.85
CA LEU A 449 1.23 -5.75 -5.63
C LEU A 449 -0.02 -5.48 -4.82
N ARG A 450 -0.47 -4.22 -4.76
CA ARG A 450 -1.63 -3.79 -3.94
C ARG A 450 -2.91 -3.74 -4.73
N CYS A 451 -2.88 -3.22 -5.95
CA CYS A 451 -4.09 -3.03 -6.76
C CYS A 451 -4.31 -4.17 -7.78
N GLY A 452 -3.28 -4.97 -8.06
CA GLY A 452 -3.37 -6.07 -9.03
C GLY A 452 -3.51 -5.62 -10.48
N TYR A 453 -3.00 -4.42 -10.78
CA TYR A 453 -3.06 -3.88 -12.14
C TYR A 453 -2.24 -4.75 -13.10
N ALA A 454 -2.77 -4.93 -14.30
CA ALA A 454 -2.05 -5.56 -15.40
C ALA A 454 -1.02 -4.57 -15.99
N CYS A 455 0.05 -5.10 -16.58
CA CYS A 455 1.15 -4.28 -17.11
C CYS A 455 0.70 -3.19 -18.09
N LEU A 456 -0.38 -3.39 -18.83
CA LEU A 456 -0.92 -2.41 -19.78
C LEU A 456 -1.53 -1.15 -19.11
N LEU A 457 -1.86 -1.21 -17.83
CA LEU A 457 -2.44 -0.08 -17.10
C LEU A 457 -1.39 0.91 -16.57
N TYR A 458 -0.14 0.49 -16.44
CA TYR A 458 0.94 1.35 -15.98
C TYR A 458 2.09 1.52 -16.97
N THR A 459 2.02 0.92 -18.14
CA THR A 459 2.87 1.33 -19.24
C THR A 459 2.28 2.61 -19.83
N SER A 460 2.84 3.74 -19.45
CA SER A 460 2.68 4.97 -20.24
C SER A 460 3.01 4.63 -21.70
N PRO A 461 2.26 5.15 -22.69
CA PRO A 461 2.69 5.03 -24.06
C PRO A 461 4.15 5.49 -24.13
N SER A 462 5.00 4.61 -24.65
CA SER A 462 6.41 4.95 -24.84
C SER A 462 6.47 6.23 -25.68
N PRO A 463 7.34 7.21 -25.37
CA PRO A 463 7.54 8.36 -26.23
C PRO A 463 7.99 8.00 -27.65
N ARG A 464 8.08 6.71 -27.97
CA ARG A 464 8.47 6.16 -29.28
C ARG A 464 7.31 5.49 -30.04
N ASP A 465 6.11 5.42 -29.45
CA ASP A 465 4.91 4.87 -30.12
C ASP A 465 3.97 5.98 -30.60
#